data_e02fd8c5bc4c4a94b0a90776576df079
#
_entry.id   e02fd8c5bc4c4a94b0a90776576df079
#
_cell.length_a   1.000
_cell.length_b   1.000
_cell.length_c   1.000
_cell.angle_alpha   90.00
_cell.angle_beta   90.00
_cell.angle_gamma   90.00
#
_symmetry.space_group_name_H-M   'P 1'
#
loop_
_entity.id
_entity.type
_entity.pdbx_description
1 polymer ?
#
loop_
_entity_poly.entity_id
_entity_poly.type
_entity_poly.pdbx_seq_one_letter_code
_entity_poly.pdbx_strand_id
1 'polypeptide(L)'
;MHRRTLLASGAALTLSGLTGLAGCLGFGAETAVGTLPTASLRMEPVSDLTIAKRRTYGRGVDENSSEYDLVRAAVDDGQTTVEDVEPTFPADRPFVFEESVYELSFDVVDSRPATTFFVILDPAEGDVADDESVAYADLPDVDKAVFERRGWDDPGFLGFGTSIRYLDEDVPDSVLVPDPAYSVIVWDAETRGDFSVDGSRETPLQTYAYTADLVADSAATFGRDLRDRYEFTLSGLASDEQEIVTEAIEAEHGYVVPTEESLPEAMQRLGDRFRPQDDVEYAGSEEQEEEPAVDGTYLVRYDDEVYWTRIHVSEPSTATDVSATAT
;
A
#
# COMPACT_ATOMS: atom_id res chain seq x y z
N MET A 1 -30.52 8.36 55.39
CA MET A 1 -31.80 9.12 55.40
C MET A 1 -31.82 10.01 54.17
N HIS A 2 -32.95 10.02 53.51
CA HIS A 2 -33.46 10.80 52.35
C HIS A 2 -33.20 10.23 50.96
N ARG A 3 -34.24 9.52 50.61
CA ARG A 3 -34.80 9.25 49.27
C ARG A 3 -35.22 10.53 48.56
N ARG A 4 -35.18 10.54 47.25
CA ARG A 4 -36.21 11.02 46.25
C ARG A 4 -35.66 10.71 44.88
N THR A 5 -36.14 9.80 44.13
CA THR A 5 -37.35 9.47 43.36
C THR A 5 -37.76 10.50 42.29
N LEU A 6 -37.78 9.98 41.02
CA LEU A 6 -38.61 10.25 39.83
C LEU A 6 -38.22 11.51 39.03
N LEU A 7 -38.21 11.44 37.72
CA LEU A 7 -39.24 11.11 36.77
C LEU A 7 -38.67 10.79 35.36
N ALA A 8 -39.27 9.84 34.74
CA ALA A 8 -39.13 9.52 33.31
C ALA A 8 -39.79 10.57 32.42
N SER A 9 -39.19 10.86 31.30
CA SER A 9 -39.87 11.38 30.13
C SER A 9 -39.18 10.90 28.88
N GLY A 10 -39.81 10.05 28.15
CA GLY A 10 -39.37 9.56 26.85
C GLY A 10 -39.47 10.63 25.77
N ALA A 11 -38.46 10.66 24.93
CA ALA A 11 -38.57 11.24 23.62
C ALA A 11 -37.87 10.30 22.65
N ALA A 12 -38.66 9.67 21.81
CA ALA A 12 -38.18 8.95 20.64
C ALA A 12 -37.51 9.95 19.69
N LEU A 13 -36.26 9.74 19.37
CA LEU A 13 -35.59 10.41 18.27
C LEU A 13 -35.00 9.37 17.36
N THR A 14 -35.52 9.42 16.15
CA THR A 14 -35.20 8.71 14.93
C THR A 14 -33.67 8.60 14.70
N LEU A 15 -33.23 7.38 14.52
CA LEU A 15 -31.90 7.08 13.95
C LEU A 15 -31.87 7.60 12.51
N SER A 16 -31.14 8.67 12.30
CA SER A 16 -30.60 9.02 11.00
C SER A 16 -29.15 8.59 10.97
N GLY A 17 -28.83 7.68 10.05
CA GLY A 17 -27.52 7.06 9.91
C GLY A 17 -26.43 8.09 9.63
N LEU A 18 -25.35 7.97 10.38
CA LEU A 18 -24.05 8.52 10.04
C LEU A 18 -23.15 7.36 9.65
N THR A 19 -23.15 7.07 8.34
CA THR A 19 -22.13 6.23 7.71
C THR A 19 -20.82 6.99 7.74
N GLY A 20 -19.81 6.35 8.36
CA GLY A 20 -18.46 6.86 8.51
C GLY A 20 -17.79 7.14 7.18
N LEU A 21 -17.14 8.27 7.12
CA LEU A 21 -16.22 8.68 6.07
C LEU A 21 -14.92 7.88 6.17
N ALA A 22 -14.84 6.79 5.42
CA ALA A 22 -13.57 6.27 4.95
C ALA A 22 -13.17 7.15 3.76
N GLY A 23 -12.18 8.02 3.97
CA GLY A 23 -11.63 8.85 2.91
C GLY A 23 -10.79 8.01 1.94
N CYS A 24 -11.43 7.47 0.93
CA CYS A 24 -10.78 7.14 -0.32
C CYS A 24 -10.87 8.36 -1.21
N LEU A 25 -9.78 8.74 -1.83
CA LEU A 25 -9.73 9.71 -2.92
C LEU A 25 -10.74 9.27 -4.00
N GLY A 26 -11.97 9.75 -3.87
CA GLY A 26 -13.05 9.43 -4.77
C GLY A 26 -13.03 10.37 -5.95
N PHE A 27 -12.63 9.88 -7.09
CA PHE A 27 -13.39 10.21 -8.27
C PHE A 27 -14.83 9.79 -7.96
N GLY A 28 -15.80 10.72 -8.05
CA GLY A 28 -17.21 10.38 -7.88
C GLY A 28 -17.57 9.26 -8.82
N ALA A 29 -17.65 8.05 -8.27
CA ALA A 29 -17.99 6.88 -9.04
C ALA A 29 -19.46 6.55 -8.83
N GLU A 30 -20.24 6.83 -9.80
CA GLU A 30 -21.15 5.79 -10.26
C GLU A 30 -20.26 4.72 -10.92
N THR A 31 -20.39 3.50 -10.47
CA THR A 31 -19.62 2.33 -10.90
C THR A 31 -19.84 2.04 -12.39
N ALA A 32 -19.10 2.75 -13.24
CA ALA A 32 -18.72 2.27 -14.53
C ALA A 32 -17.28 1.74 -14.38
N VAL A 33 -17.00 0.57 -14.85
CA VAL A 33 -15.64 0.08 -15.11
C VAL A 33 -14.95 1.22 -15.86
N GLY A 34 -14.02 1.92 -15.17
CA GLY A 34 -13.55 3.22 -15.62
C GLY A 34 -12.78 3.11 -16.92
N THR A 35 -13.38 3.57 -17.97
CA THR A 35 -12.63 3.97 -19.16
C THR A 35 -11.83 5.22 -18.79
N LEU A 36 -10.51 5.18 -19.01
CA LEU A 36 -9.65 6.34 -18.82
C LEU A 36 -10.14 7.49 -19.71
N PRO A 37 -10.05 8.75 -19.27
CA PRO A 37 -10.38 9.89 -20.12
C PRO A 37 -9.49 9.91 -21.36
N THR A 38 -9.96 10.55 -22.44
CA THR A 38 -9.15 10.73 -23.66
C THR A 38 -7.89 11.54 -23.35
N ALA A 39 -8.00 12.55 -22.48
CA ALA A 39 -6.84 13.25 -21.95
C ALA A 39 -7.19 13.93 -20.62
N SER A 40 -6.18 14.15 -19.80
CA SER A 40 -6.29 14.98 -18.59
C SER A 40 -4.99 15.72 -18.31
N LEU A 41 -5.11 16.89 -17.70
CA LEU A 41 -3.99 17.68 -17.18
C LEU A 41 -4.36 18.25 -15.83
N ARG A 42 -3.55 18.02 -14.81
CA ARG A 42 -3.71 18.58 -13.47
C ARG A 42 -2.40 19.16 -13.00
N MET A 43 -2.44 20.40 -12.55
CA MET A 43 -1.25 21.13 -12.08
C MET A 43 -1.49 21.65 -10.66
N GLU A 44 -0.70 21.18 -9.70
CA GLU A 44 -0.79 21.59 -8.30
C GLU A 44 0.49 22.32 -7.89
N PRO A 45 0.42 23.55 -7.33
CA PRO A 45 1.61 24.25 -6.89
C PRO A 45 2.31 23.48 -5.76
N VAL A 46 3.64 23.36 -5.84
CA VAL A 46 4.40 22.58 -4.89
C VAL A 46 5.67 23.27 -4.41
N SER A 47 6.02 23.02 -3.15
CA SER A 47 7.31 23.39 -2.55
C SER A 47 8.28 22.21 -2.60
N ASP A 48 9.59 22.47 -2.41
CA ASP A 48 10.62 21.45 -2.30
C ASP A 48 10.25 20.39 -1.22
N LEU A 49 9.74 20.82 -0.08
CA LEU A 49 9.30 19.91 0.98
C LEU A 49 8.10 19.04 0.54
N THR A 50 7.19 19.58 -0.27
CA THR A 50 6.06 18.81 -0.80
C THR A 50 6.51 17.79 -1.84
N ILE A 51 7.47 18.17 -2.71
CA ILE A 51 8.10 17.26 -3.67
C ILE A 51 8.74 16.09 -2.92
N ALA A 52 9.55 16.37 -1.91
CA ALA A 52 10.18 15.35 -1.08
C ALA A 52 9.15 14.39 -0.47
N LYS A 53 8.08 14.91 0.15
CA LYS A 53 7.01 14.10 0.76
C LYS A 53 6.28 13.19 -0.23
N ARG A 54 6.16 13.61 -1.49
CA ARG A 54 5.53 12.79 -2.55
C ARG A 54 6.47 11.70 -3.06
N ARG A 55 7.78 11.90 -2.95
CA ARG A 55 8.81 10.99 -3.44
C ARG A 55 9.42 10.09 -2.36
N THR A 56 9.17 10.36 -1.10
CA THR A 56 9.57 9.50 0.00
C THR A 56 8.44 8.56 0.41
N TYR A 57 8.80 7.48 1.10
CA TYR A 57 7.82 6.54 1.65
C TYR A 57 6.86 7.29 2.59
N GLY A 58 5.58 7.31 2.23
CA GLY A 58 4.58 8.22 2.81
C GLY A 58 3.99 7.79 4.16
N ARG A 59 4.39 6.65 4.70
CA ARG A 59 4.09 6.29 6.10
C ARG A 59 5.27 6.77 6.92
N GLY A 60 5.08 7.84 7.69
CA GLY A 60 6.02 8.16 8.75
C GLY A 60 6.21 6.91 9.58
N VAL A 61 7.46 6.51 9.78
CA VAL A 61 7.80 5.37 10.63
C VAL A 61 7.41 5.78 12.04
N ASP A 62 6.39 5.13 12.60
CA ASP A 62 5.93 5.42 13.97
C ASP A 62 7.07 5.08 14.95
N GLU A 63 7.45 6.02 15.81
CA GLU A 63 8.53 5.85 16.80
C GLU A 63 8.36 4.62 17.73
N ASN A 64 7.18 4.02 17.76
CA ASN A 64 6.90 2.83 18.55
C ASN A 64 6.74 1.57 17.69
N SER A 65 7.11 1.62 16.41
CA SER A 65 7.01 0.47 15.50
C SER A 65 8.33 -0.30 15.39
N SER A 66 8.24 -1.57 15.03
CA SER A 66 9.41 -2.40 14.69
C SER A 66 10.16 -1.88 13.46
N GLU A 67 9.43 -1.21 12.58
CA GLU A 67 10.01 -0.54 11.41
C GLU A 67 10.93 0.62 11.83
N TYR A 68 10.54 1.39 12.85
CA TYR A 68 11.37 2.47 13.36
C TYR A 68 12.68 1.95 13.97
N ASP A 69 12.60 0.87 14.76
CA ASP A 69 13.77 0.25 15.37
C ASP A 69 14.72 -0.31 14.31
N LEU A 70 14.18 -0.91 13.24
CA LEU A 70 14.97 -1.40 12.10
C LEU A 70 15.69 -0.25 11.40
N VAL A 71 14.97 0.81 11.04
CA VAL A 71 15.53 2.00 10.37
C VAL A 71 16.61 2.63 11.24
N ARG A 72 16.35 2.84 12.52
CA ARG A 72 17.31 3.38 13.47
C ARG A 72 18.59 2.53 13.52
N ALA A 73 18.44 1.22 13.67
CA ALA A 73 19.58 0.33 13.72
C ALA A 73 20.39 0.34 12.41
N ALA A 74 19.71 0.38 11.24
CA ALA A 74 20.41 0.50 9.96
C ALA A 74 21.14 1.82 9.79
N VAL A 75 20.59 2.95 10.28
CA VAL A 75 21.23 4.28 10.22
C VAL A 75 22.37 4.40 11.23
N ASP A 76 22.16 3.99 12.49
CA ASP A 76 23.14 4.19 13.57
C ASP A 76 24.31 3.22 13.46
N ASP A 77 24.05 1.94 13.15
CA ASP A 77 25.03 0.85 13.13
C ASP A 77 25.55 0.56 11.70
N GLY A 78 24.96 1.17 10.68
CA GLY A 78 25.27 0.97 9.26
C GLY A 78 24.68 -0.29 8.66
N GLN A 79 24.24 -1.26 9.46
CA GLN A 79 23.56 -2.49 9.02
C GLN A 79 22.75 -3.12 10.15
N THR A 80 21.60 -3.70 9.82
CA THR A 80 20.81 -4.53 10.74
C THR A 80 20.20 -5.71 10.01
N THR A 81 19.71 -6.72 10.74
CA THR A 81 19.07 -7.91 10.15
C THR A 81 17.69 -8.14 10.71
N VAL A 82 16.77 -8.59 9.84
CA VAL A 82 15.41 -9.02 10.22
C VAL A 82 15.08 -10.34 9.53
N GLU A 83 14.47 -11.27 10.26
CA GLU A 83 13.90 -12.49 9.68
C GLU A 83 12.42 -12.27 9.36
N ASP A 84 12.05 -12.40 8.09
CA ASP A 84 10.65 -12.42 7.64
C ASP A 84 10.53 -13.20 6.31
N VAL A 85 9.33 -13.36 5.81
CA VAL A 85 9.04 -13.94 4.49
C VAL A 85 9.10 -12.94 3.37
N GLU A 86 8.86 -11.68 3.69
CA GLU A 86 8.89 -10.56 2.77
C GLU A 86 9.70 -9.42 3.41
N PRO A 87 10.36 -8.59 2.61
CA PRO A 87 11.08 -7.45 3.16
C PRO A 87 10.12 -6.47 3.83
N THR A 88 10.49 -5.97 5.01
CA THR A 88 9.70 -5.01 5.80
C THR A 88 9.52 -3.68 5.06
N PHE A 89 10.52 -3.28 4.27
CA PHE A 89 10.48 -2.06 3.46
C PHE A 89 10.70 -2.36 1.99
N PRO A 90 9.98 -1.68 1.08
CA PRO A 90 10.34 -1.68 -0.32
C PRO A 90 11.69 -0.97 -0.52
N ALA A 91 12.59 -1.59 -1.29
CA ALA A 91 13.92 -1.03 -1.60
C ALA A 91 13.90 0.06 -2.69
N ASP A 92 12.72 0.51 -3.12
CA ASP A 92 12.53 1.38 -4.29
C ASP A 92 12.27 2.85 -3.96
N ARG A 93 12.16 3.20 -2.67
CA ARG A 93 11.83 4.57 -2.25
C ARG A 93 12.65 5.04 -1.07
N PRO A 94 13.21 6.28 -1.15
CA PRO A 94 13.79 6.94 0.00
C PRO A 94 12.74 7.19 1.09
N PHE A 95 13.17 7.33 2.32
CA PHE A 95 12.33 7.67 3.47
C PHE A 95 12.96 8.80 4.28
N VAL A 96 12.12 9.50 5.05
CA VAL A 96 12.58 10.55 5.95
C VAL A 96 12.75 9.96 7.35
N PHE A 97 13.96 10.09 7.92
CA PHE A 97 14.26 9.72 9.29
C PHE A 97 15.05 10.86 9.96
N GLU A 98 14.58 11.34 11.10
CA GLU A 98 15.20 12.44 11.86
C GLU A 98 15.58 13.66 11.01
N GLU A 99 14.69 14.12 10.13
CA GLU A 99 14.84 15.25 9.20
C GLU A 99 15.68 14.95 7.95
N SER A 100 16.55 13.93 7.95
CA SER A 100 17.37 13.50 6.82
C SER A 100 16.64 12.49 5.94
N VAL A 101 17.09 12.35 4.71
CA VAL A 101 16.54 11.41 3.73
C VAL A 101 17.53 10.29 3.49
N TYR A 102 17.07 9.06 3.65
CA TYR A 102 17.85 7.84 3.44
C TYR A 102 17.19 6.94 2.39
N GLU A 103 18.03 6.15 1.73
CA GLU A 103 17.60 5.01 0.92
C GLU A 103 17.97 3.73 1.65
N LEU A 104 16.98 2.83 1.82
CA LEU A 104 17.22 1.50 2.36
C LEU A 104 17.44 0.52 1.20
N SER A 105 18.48 -0.27 1.33
CA SER A 105 18.69 -1.46 0.53
C SER A 105 18.76 -2.69 1.40
N PHE A 106 18.50 -3.87 0.84
CA PHE A 106 18.66 -5.12 1.56
C PHE A 106 19.21 -6.23 0.67
N ASP A 107 19.92 -7.15 1.31
CA ASP A 107 20.33 -8.42 0.74
C ASP A 107 19.71 -9.57 1.54
N VAL A 108 19.35 -10.65 0.88
CA VAL A 108 19.00 -11.91 1.56
C VAL A 108 20.29 -12.64 1.91
N VAL A 109 20.59 -12.72 3.19
CA VAL A 109 21.86 -13.31 3.69
C VAL A 109 21.70 -14.72 4.22
N ASP A 110 20.48 -15.15 4.55
CA ASP A 110 20.14 -16.51 4.94
C ASP A 110 18.71 -16.85 4.53
N SER A 111 18.42 -18.13 4.35
CA SER A 111 17.08 -18.63 4.03
C SER A 111 16.87 -20.01 4.64
N ARG A 112 15.84 -20.14 5.48
CA ARG A 112 15.44 -21.41 6.09
C ARG A 112 14.15 -21.90 5.47
N PRO A 113 14.05 -23.17 5.03
CA PRO A 113 12.81 -23.75 4.55
C PRO A 113 11.70 -23.64 5.60
N ALA A 114 10.54 -23.15 5.20
CA ALA A 114 9.38 -23.04 6.06
C ALA A 114 8.10 -23.18 5.25
N THR A 115 7.07 -23.70 5.90
CA THR A 115 5.74 -23.89 5.31
C THR A 115 4.70 -23.09 6.08
N THR A 116 3.91 -22.32 5.35
CA THR A 116 2.73 -21.63 5.87
C THR A 116 1.51 -22.51 5.66
N PHE A 117 0.82 -22.84 6.74
CA PHE A 117 -0.43 -23.58 6.75
C PHE A 117 -1.60 -22.62 6.92
N PHE A 118 -2.64 -22.78 6.09
CA PHE A 118 -3.90 -22.06 6.23
C PHE A 118 -4.78 -22.86 7.18
N VAL A 119 -5.18 -22.23 8.27
CA VAL A 119 -5.92 -22.89 9.35
C VAL A 119 -7.22 -22.18 9.65
N ILE A 120 -8.19 -22.94 10.08
CA ILE A 120 -9.46 -22.44 10.61
C ILE A 120 -9.50 -22.81 12.09
N LEU A 121 -9.89 -21.86 12.92
CA LEU A 121 -10.02 -22.05 14.36
C LEU A 121 -11.31 -21.42 14.84
N ASP A 122 -12.37 -22.21 14.85
CA ASP A 122 -13.71 -21.80 15.22
C ASP A 122 -14.05 -22.20 16.67
N PRO A 123 -14.97 -21.54 17.37
CA PRO A 123 -15.46 -22.01 18.65
C PRO A 123 -16.05 -23.40 18.55
N ALA A 124 -15.54 -24.37 19.34
CA ALA A 124 -16.06 -25.73 19.36
C ALA A 124 -17.39 -25.81 20.12
N GLU A 125 -18.42 -26.37 19.49
CA GLU A 125 -19.74 -26.57 20.07
C GLU A 125 -19.99 -28.05 20.45
N GLY A 126 -20.69 -28.28 21.53
CA GLY A 126 -21.11 -29.61 21.95
C GLY A 126 -20.06 -30.41 22.74
N ASP A 127 -20.32 -31.72 22.91
CA ASP A 127 -19.41 -32.64 23.58
C ASP A 127 -18.38 -33.17 22.59
N VAL A 128 -17.10 -33.05 22.96
CA VAL A 128 -15.96 -33.53 22.16
C VAL A 128 -15.38 -34.76 22.85
N ALA A 129 -15.02 -35.77 22.06
CA ALA A 129 -14.39 -36.96 22.59
C ALA A 129 -12.98 -36.67 23.11
N ASP A 130 -12.57 -37.32 24.18
CA ASP A 130 -11.25 -37.08 24.80
C ASP A 130 -10.08 -37.39 23.85
N ASP A 131 -10.27 -38.33 22.93
CA ASP A 131 -9.27 -38.72 21.93
C ASP A 131 -9.22 -37.76 20.71
N GLU A 132 -10.18 -36.91 20.56
CA GLU A 132 -10.23 -35.85 19.50
C GLU A 132 -9.74 -34.48 20.01
N SER A 133 -9.45 -34.35 21.29
CA SER A 133 -9.07 -33.10 21.91
C SER A 133 -7.70 -33.12 22.59
N VAL A 134 -7.03 -31.98 22.63
CA VAL A 134 -5.77 -31.75 23.35
C VAL A 134 -5.84 -30.48 24.15
N ALA A 135 -5.35 -30.49 25.39
CA ALA A 135 -5.20 -29.27 26.14
C ALA A 135 -4.08 -28.41 25.54
N TYR A 136 -4.28 -27.11 25.45
CA TYR A 136 -3.24 -26.17 24.96
C TYR A 136 -1.94 -26.34 25.76
N ALA A 137 -2.04 -26.57 27.07
CA ALA A 137 -0.88 -26.81 27.93
C ALA A 137 -0.09 -28.08 27.57
N ASP A 138 -0.74 -29.06 26.94
CA ASP A 138 -0.15 -30.34 26.55
C ASP A 138 0.34 -30.39 25.11
N LEU A 139 0.15 -29.30 24.33
CA LEU A 139 0.71 -29.18 22.98
C LEU A 139 2.25 -29.28 23.03
N PRO A 140 2.88 -29.81 21.99
CA PRO A 140 4.33 -29.72 21.79
C PRO A 140 4.83 -28.27 21.83
N ASP A 141 6.10 -28.09 22.22
CA ASP A 141 6.69 -26.75 22.32
C ASP A 141 6.71 -26.00 20.97
N VAL A 142 6.86 -26.72 19.86
CA VAL A 142 6.81 -26.15 18.50
C VAL A 142 5.44 -25.54 18.18
N ASP A 143 4.35 -26.21 18.59
CA ASP A 143 2.99 -25.72 18.40
C ASP A 143 2.70 -24.52 19.32
N LYS A 144 3.09 -24.63 20.60
CA LYS A 144 2.97 -23.51 21.54
C LYS A 144 3.69 -22.26 21.07
N ALA A 145 4.93 -22.41 20.58
CA ALA A 145 5.72 -21.26 20.09
C ALA A 145 5.05 -20.55 18.89
N VAL A 146 4.32 -21.29 18.03
CA VAL A 146 3.56 -20.69 16.94
C VAL A 146 2.36 -19.90 17.46
N PHE A 147 1.64 -20.46 18.44
CA PHE A 147 0.47 -19.81 19.04
C PHE A 147 0.87 -18.58 19.85
N GLU A 148 1.92 -18.67 20.69
CA GLU A 148 2.44 -17.55 21.49
C GLU A 148 2.87 -16.35 20.61
N ARG A 149 3.55 -16.60 19.49
CA ARG A 149 3.92 -15.55 18.54
C ARG A 149 2.73 -14.79 17.94
N ARG A 150 1.54 -15.41 17.95
CA ARG A 150 0.28 -14.84 17.49
C ARG A 150 -0.56 -14.24 18.62
N GLY A 151 -0.14 -14.41 19.89
CA GLY A 151 -0.94 -14.03 21.05
C GLY A 151 -2.18 -14.93 21.25
N TRP A 152 -2.09 -16.20 20.81
CA TRP A 152 -3.17 -17.19 20.89
C TRP A 152 -3.03 -18.15 22.09
N ASP A 153 -2.12 -17.87 22.96
CA ASP A 153 -2.03 -18.42 24.31
C ASP A 153 -3.21 -17.96 25.19
N ASP A 154 -3.82 -16.78 24.88
CA ASP A 154 -5.06 -16.28 25.51
C ASP A 154 -6.26 -16.51 24.56
N PRO A 155 -7.34 -17.15 25.04
CA PRO A 155 -8.43 -17.65 24.20
C PRO A 155 -9.38 -16.62 23.57
N GLY A 156 -9.09 -15.33 23.61
CA GLY A 156 -9.96 -14.26 23.11
C GLY A 156 -10.09 -14.13 21.56
N PHE A 157 -9.51 -15.04 20.78
CA PHE A 157 -9.31 -14.86 19.33
C PHE A 157 -10.08 -15.85 18.43
N LEU A 158 -10.92 -16.74 18.96
CA LEU A 158 -11.62 -17.77 18.19
C LEU A 158 -12.61 -17.19 17.17
N GLY A 159 -12.81 -17.90 16.07
CA GLY A 159 -13.84 -17.59 15.07
C GLY A 159 -13.32 -16.95 13.77
N PHE A 160 -12.12 -17.34 13.30
CA PHE A 160 -11.58 -16.86 12.03
C PHE A 160 -10.63 -17.86 11.35
N GLY A 161 -10.50 -17.71 10.04
CA GLY A 161 -9.47 -18.36 9.26
C GLY A 161 -8.20 -17.51 9.21
N THR A 162 -7.04 -18.14 9.31
CA THR A 162 -5.74 -17.48 9.31
C THR A 162 -4.62 -18.38 8.79
N SER A 163 -3.38 -17.93 8.92
CA SER A 163 -2.21 -18.71 8.56
C SER A 163 -1.22 -18.80 9.71
N ILE A 164 -0.62 -19.98 9.88
CA ILE A 164 0.47 -20.23 10.82
C ILE A 164 1.69 -20.76 10.05
N ARG A 165 2.88 -20.49 10.55
CA ARG A 165 4.13 -20.89 9.89
C ARG A 165 4.97 -21.74 10.81
N TYR A 166 5.50 -22.82 10.23
CA TYR A 166 6.50 -23.68 10.85
C TYR A 166 7.75 -23.70 9.98
N LEU A 167 8.91 -23.79 10.59
CA LEU A 167 10.10 -24.24 9.88
C LEU A 167 9.88 -25.70 9.48
N ASP A 168 10.35 -26.09 8.30
CA ASP A 168 10.14 -27.46 7.81
C ASP A 168 10.76 -28.51 8.76
N GLU A 169 11.83 -28.14 9.47
CA GLU A 169 12.47 -28.99 10.50
C GLU A 169 11.59 -29.22 11.73
N ASP A 170 10.66 -28.28 12.04
CA ASP A 170 9.76 -28.34 13.20
C ASP A 170 8.44 -29.09 12.87
N VAL A 171 8.06 -29.20 11.60
CA VAL A 171 6.81 -29.86 11.17
C VAL A 171 6.68 -31.29 11.70
N PRO A 172 7.74 -32.15 11.71
CA PRO A 172 7.64 -33.49 12.23
C PRO A 172 7.33 -33.59 13.73
N ASP A 173 7.61 -32.53 14.49
CA ASP A 173 7.39 -32.49 15.94
C ASP A 173 6.02 -31.85 16.30
N SER A 174 5.28 -31.33 15.30
CA SER A 174 3.95 -30.78 15.46
C SER A 174 2.87 -31.89 15.49
N VAL A 175 1.83 -31.66 16.31
CA VAL A 175 0.60 -32.47 16.30
C VAL A 175 -0.56 -31.77 15.61
N LEU A 176 -0.35 -30.53 15.13
CA LEU A 176 -1.36 -29.68 14.50
C LEU A 176 -1.21 -29.60 12.97
N VAL A 177 -0.02 -29.84 12.43
CA VAL A 177 0.26 -29.75 10.99
C VAL A 177 1.18 -30.89 10.54
N PRO A 178 1.12 -31.33 9.27
CA PRO A 178 0.17 -30.96 8.22
C PRO A 178 -1.22 -31.58 8.40
N ASP A 179 -1.29 -32.72 9.09
CA ASP A 179 -2.50 -33.50 9.35
C ASP A 179 -2.76 -33.48 10.86
N PRO A 180 -3.73 -32.70 11.36
CA PRO A 180 -3.97 -32.57 12.78
C PRO A 180 -4.27 -33.91 13.46
N ALA A 181 -3.50 -34.24 14.52
CA ALA A 181 -3.78 -35.40 15.36
C ALA A 181 -5.01 -35.18 16.25
N TYR A 182 -5.39 -33.93 16.48
CA TYR A 182 -6.54 -33.52 17.28
C TYR A 182 -7.33 -32.45 16.50
N SER A 183 -8.66 -32.56 16.57
CA SER A 183 -9.55 -31.60 15.94
C SER A 183 -9.96 -30.45 16.88
N VAL A 184 -9.74 -30.61 18.21
CA VAL A 184 -10.11 -29.61 19.19
C VAL A 184 -8.96 -29.27 20.13
N ILE A 185 -8.71 -27.98 20.29
CA ILE A 185 -7.75 -27.43 21.27
C ILE A 185 -8.56 -26.86 22.44
N VAL A 186 -8.18 -27.23 23.68
CA VAL A 186 -8.84 -26.83 24.93
C VAL A 186 -7.93 -25.91 25.72
N TRP A 187 -8.29 -24.64 25.86
CA TRP A 187 -7.54 -23.68 26.71
C TRP A 187 -8.01 -23.76 28.17
N ASP A 188 -9.32 -23.83 28.38
CA ASP A 188 -9.93 -23.98 29.71
C ASP A 188 -11.30 -24.68 29.61
N ALA A 189 -12.05 -24.69 30.71
CA ALA A 189 -13.36 -25.37 30.78
C ALA A 189 -14.45 -24.73 29.88
N GLU A 190 -14.29 -23.45 29.53
CA GLU A 190 -15.28 -22.69 28.76
C GLU A 190 -14.80 -22.41 27.31
N THR A 191 -13.48 -22.53 27.05
CA THR A 191 -12.87 -22.13 25.80
C THR A 191 -12.24 -23.33 25.06
N ARG A 192 -12.87 -23.70 23.96
CA ARG A 192 -12.43 -24.78 23.07
C ARG A 192 -12.55 -24.29 21.63
N GLY A 193 -11.57 -24.65 20.80
CA GLY A 193 -11.54 -24.29 19.38
C GLY A 193 -11.44 -25.52 18.50
N ASP A 194 -12.35 -25.63 17.51
CA ASP A 194 -12.24 -26.56 16.40
C ASP A 194 -11.10 -26.09 15.49
N PHE A 195 -10.07 -26.94 15.36
CA PHE A 195 -8.88 -26.69 14.57
C PHE A 195 -8.86 -27.55 13.31
N SER A 196 -8.67 -26.91 12.16
CA SER A 196 -8.49 -27.62 10.90
C SER A 196 -7.46 -26.93 10.01
N VAL A 197 -6.82 -27.71 9.13
CA VAL A 197 -5.89 -27.22 8.11
C VAL A 197 -6.57 -27.29 6.76
N ASP A 198 -6.71 -26.13 6.09
CA ASP A 198 -7.37 -25.99 4.78
C ASP A 198 -6.39 -26.08 3.60
N GLY A 199 -5.08 -25.93 3.87
CA GLY A 199 -4.04 -26.03 2.86
C GLY A 199 -2.70 -25.54 3.36
N SER A 200 -1.69 -25.58 2.48
CA SER A 200 -0.35 -25.09 2.81
C SER A 200 0.37 -24.53 1.59
N ARG A 201 1.40 -23.71 1.85
CA ARG A 201 2.30 -23.16 0.84
C ARG A 201 3.71 -23.09 1.40
N GLU A 202 4.68 -23.52 0.61
CA GLU A 202 6.10 -23.29 0.92
C GLU A 202 6.35 -21.76 0.96
N THR A 203 6.92 -21.30 2.05
CA THR A 203 7.16 -19.88 2.30
C THR A 203 8.44 -19.75 3.13
N PRO A 204 9.62 -19.79 2.50
CA PRO A 204 10.88 -19.78 3.23
C PRO A 204 10.99 -18.53 4.10
N LEU A 205 11.53 -18.69 5.30
CA LEU A 205 11.89 -17.60 6.19
C LEU A 205 13.26 -17.07 5.79
N GLN A 206 13.31 -15.81 5.37
CA GLN A 206 14.53 -15.16 4.91
C GLN A 206 15.09 -14.23 5.97
N THR A 207 16.41 -14.14 6.03
CA THR A 207 17.11 -13.11 6.81
C THR A 207 17.53 -12.00 5.87
N TYR A 208 16.92 -10.85 6.02
CA TYR A 208 17.24 -9.64 5.27
C TYR A 208 18.27 -8.83 6.04
N ALA A 209 19.38 -8.50 5.41
CA ALA A 209 20.38 -7.56 5.93
C ALA A 209 20.13 -6.19 5.30
N TYR A 210 19.66 -5.24 6.10
CA TYR A 210 19.37 -3.87 5.68
C TYR A 210 20.55 -2.94 5.89
N THR A 211 20.80 -2.08 4.91
CA THR A 211 21.71 -0.95 4.98
C THR A 211 20.99 0.35 4.66
N ALA A 212 21.44 1.47 5.22
CA ALA A 212 20.85 2.78 5.00
C ALA A 212 21.91 3.75 4.46
N ASP A 213 21.68 4.29 3.27
CA ASP A 213 22.53 5.29 2.66
C ASP A 213 21.89 6.68 2.78
N LEU A 214 22.68 7.68 3.24
CA LEU A 214 22.23 9.07 3.32
C LEU A 214 22.10 9.65 1.90
N VAL A 215 20.89 10.04 1.52
CA VAL A 215 20.58 10.67 0.22
C VAL A 215 20.65 12.19 0.30
N ALA A 216 20.11 12.78 1.39
CA ALA A 216 20.13 14.22 1.62
C ALA A 216 20.03 14.55 3.11
N ASP A 217 20.69 15.65 3.52
CA ASP A 217 20.71 16.13 4.90
C ASP A 217 19.34 16.65 5.38
N SER A 218 18.42 16.93 4.45
CA SER A 218 17.04 17.30 4.78
C SER A 218 16.07 17.00 3.65
N ALA A 219 14.80 16.82 4.00
CA ALA A 219 13.72 16.66 3.02
C ALA A 219 13.63 17.85 2.04
N ALA A 220 13.87 19.07 2.50
CA ALA A 220 13.85 20.25 1.62
C ALA A 220 15.02 20.25 0.62
N THR A 221 16.22 19.79 1.03
CA THR A 221 17.37 19.62 0.13
C THR A 221 17.05 18.55 -0.91
N PHE A 222 16.54 17.39 -0.49
CA PHE A 222 16.15 16.32 -1.40
C PHE A 222 15.11 16.78 -2.44
N GLY A 223 14.07 17.50 -2.01
CA GLY A 223 13.07 18.03 -2.94
C GLY A 223 13.65 19.06 -3.92
N ARG A 224 14.61 19.88 -3.50
CA ARG A 224 15.32 20.79 -4.38
C ARG A 224 16.17 20.05 -5.42
N ASP A 225 16.89 19.01 -5.01
CA ASP A 225 17.72 18.20 -5.90
C ASP A 225 16.86 17.50 -6.95
N LEU A 226 15.68 17.00 -6.56
CA LEU A 226 14.71 16.45 -7.51
C LEU A 226 14.20 17.51 -8.48
N ARG A 227 13.90 18.72 -7.99
CA ARG A 227 13.48 19.82 -8.85
C ARG A 227 14.59 20.21 -9.83
N ASP A 228 15.80 20.38 -9.36
CA ASP A 228 16.96 20.76 -10.19
C ASP A 228 17.24 19.70 -11.29
N ARG A 229 16.87 18.45 -11.05
CA ARG A 229 17.04 17.35 -12.00
C ARG A 229 15.90 17.17 -12.98
N TYR A 230 14.65 17.32 -12.53
CA TYR A 230 13.45 16.95 -13.30
C TYR A 230 12.57 18.13 -13.70
N GLU A 231 12.83 19.36 -13.20
CA GLU A 231 12.04 20.52 -13.55
C GLU A 231 12.30 20.96 -14.98
N PHE A 232 11.23 21.16 -15.76
CA PHE A 232 11.31 21.86 -17.03
C PHE A 232 10.39 23.08 -17.07
N THR A 233 10.68 24.04 -17.94
CA THR A 233 9.88 25.25 -18.09
C THR A 233 8.89 25.12 -19.22
N LEU A 234 7.60 25.25 -18.90
CA LEU A 234 6.52 25.31 -19.87
C LEU A 234 6.33 26.76 -20.33
N SER A 235 6.78 27.09 -21.53
CA SER A 235 6.77 28.45 -22.07
C SER A 235 6.40 28.49 -23.54
N GLY A 236 6.06 29.67 -24.07
CA GLY A 236 5.72 29.87 -25.46
C GLY A 236 4.42 29.17 -25.88
N LEU A 237 3.45 29.11 -24.98
CA LEU A 237 2.13 28.53 -25.21
C LEU A 237 1.29 29.40 -26.12
N ALA A 238 0.54 28.78 -27.04
CA ALA A 238 -0.53 29.45 -27.77
C ALA A 238 -1.71 29.76 -26.83
N SER A 239 -2.61 30.65 -27.22
CA SER A 239 -3.71 31.09 -26.34
C SER A 239 -4.63 29.95 -25.91
N ASP A 240 -4.90 28.99 -26.79
CA ASP A 240 -5.70 27.81 -26.53
C ASP A 240 -4.99 26.80 -25.57
N GLU A 241 -3.65 26.71 -25.65
CA GLU A 241 -2.85 25.92 -24.68
C GLU A 241 -2.84 26.61 -23.30
N GLN A 242 -2.78 27.96 -23.25
CA GLN A 242 -2.84 28.73 -22.01
C GLN A 242 -4.18 28.57 -21.30
N GLU A 243 -5.30 28.51 -22.04
CA GLU A 243 -6.63 28.25 -21.49
C GLU A 243 -6.68 26.88 -20.81
N ILE A 244 -6.14 25.82 -21.43
CA ILE A 244 -6.05 24.46 -20.86
C ILE A 244 -5.20 24.47 -19.57
N VAL A 245 -4.02 25.10 -19.61
CA VAL A 245 -3.12 25.16 -18.44
C VAL A 245 -3.77 25.96 -17.29
N THR A 246 -4.47 27.05 -17.58
CA THR A 246 -5.20 27.82 -16.58
C THR A 246 -6.28 26.98 -15.92
N GLU A 247 -7.07 26.26 -16.71
CA GLU A 247 -8.09 25.35 -16.17
C GLU A 247 -7.47 24.21 -15.36
N ALA A 248 -6.35 23.66 -15.82
CA ALA A 248 -5.62 22.60 -15.11
C ALA A 248 -5.10 23.03 -13.72
N ILE A 249 -4.85 24.33 -13.53
CA ILE A 249 -4.42 24.94 -12.26
C ILE A 249 -5.64 25.30 -11.38
N GLU A 250 -6.68 25.91 -11.96
CA GLU A 250 -7.77 26.53 -11.21
C GLU A 250 -8.91 25.56 -10.87
N ALA A 251 -9.15 24.53 -11.73
CA ALA A 251 -10.25 23.60 -11.51
C ALA A 251 -9.88 22.52 -10.49
N GLU A 252 -10.81 22.16 -9.60
CA GLU A 252 -10.64 21.14 -8.56
C GLU A 252 -10.13 19.80 -9.11
N HIS A 253 -10.59 19.41 -10.31
CA HIS A 253 -10.22 18.16 -10.97
C HIS A 253 -9.24 18.32 -12.13
N GLY A 254 -8.74 19.56 -12.34
CA GLY A 254 -7.92 19.89 -13.50
C GLY A 254 -8.73 19.95 -14.80
N TYR A 255 -8.02 19.95 -15.94
CA TYR A 255 -8.60 19.87 -17.26
C TYR A 255 -8.80 18.41 -17.67
N VAL A 256 -10.00 18.03 -18.13
CA VAL A 256 -10.35 16.67 -18.49
C VAL A 256 -11.11 16.63 -19.82
N VAL A 257 -10.65 15.78 -20.74
CA VAL A 257 -11.36 15.44 -21.98
C VAL A 257 -11.99 14.06 -21.80
N PRO A 258 -13.33 13.96 -21.76
CA PRO A 258 -14.04 12.68 -21.59
C PRO A 258 -13.71 11.68 -22.70
N THR A 259 -13.84 10.39 -22.42
CA THR A 259 -13.53 9.28 -23.36
C THR A 259 -14.31 9.36 -24.67
N GLU A 260 -15.50 9.94 -24.65
CA GLU A 260 -16.36 10.06 -25.85
C GLU A 260 -16.03 11.26 -26.73
N GLU A 261 -15.15 12.15 -26.26
CA GLU A 261 -14.77 13.38 -26.97
C GLU A 261 -13.43 13.18 -27.70
N SER A 262 -13.33 13.85 -28.84
CA SER A 262 -12.07 13.86 -29.61
C SER A 262 -11.02 14.72 -28.92
N LEU A 263 -9.77 14.24 -28.92
CA LEU A 263 -8.63 14.97 -28.37
C LEU A 263 -8.47 16.34 -29.04
N PRO A 264 -8.53 17.47 -28.27
CA PRO A 264 -8.27 18.79 -28.82
C PRO A 264 -6.83 18.94 -29.31
N GLU A 265 -6.63 19.63 -30.44
CA GLU A 265 -5.28 19.87 -30.99
C GLU A 265 -4.36 20.60 -30.00
N ALA A 266 -4.90 21.50 -29.19
CA ALA A 266 -4.14 22.20 -28.15
C ALA A 266 -3.62 21.24 -27.06
N MET A 267 -4.44 20.26 -26.63
CA MET A 267 -4.03 19.24 -25.66
C MET A 267 -2.99 18.27 -26.25
N GLN A 268 -3.13 17.95 -27.54
CA GLN A 268 -2.12 17.14 -28.23
C GLN A 268 -0.77 17.85 -28.27
N ARG A 269 -0.75 19.17 -28.64
CA ARG A 269 0.49 19.95 -28.64
C ARG A 269 1.10 20.09 -27.24
N LEU A 270 0.26 20.21 -26.20
CA LEU A 270 0.75 20.16 -24.81
C LEU A 270 1.40 18.82 -24.52
N GLY A 271 0.78 17.69 -24.84
CA GLY A 271 1.35 16.35 -24.68
C GLY A 271 2.72 16.22 -25.33
N ASP A 272 2.88 16.74 -26.55
CA ASP A 272 4.16 16.72 -27.26
C ASP A 272 5.30 17.47 -26.56
N ARG A 273 4.96 18.44 -25.68
CA ARG A 273 5.96 19.16 -24.85
C ARG A 273 6.42 18.34 -23.63
N PHE A 274 5.57 17.43 -23.15
CA PHE A 274 5.88 16.55 -22.02
C PHE A 274 6.62 15.28 -22.47
N ARG A 275 6.36 14.80 -23.67
CA ARG A 275 6.96 13.57 -24.20
C ARG A 275 8.49 13.44 -24.06
N PRO A 276 9.31 14.50 -24.28
CA PRO A 276 10.75 14.42 -24.12
C PRO A 276 11.24 14.62 -22.68
N GLN A 277 10.33 14.76 -21.69
CA GLN A 277 10.70 15.05 -20.32
C GLN A 277 10.70 13.76 -19.47
N ASP A 278 11.55 13.73 -18.47
CA ASP A 278 11.63 12.62 -17.53
C ASP A 278 10.47 12.66 -16.53
N ASP A 279 9.80 11.51 -16.33
CA ASP A 279 8.78 11.34 -15.29
C ASP A 279 9.43 11.30 -13.91
N VAL A 280 8.93 12.14 -12.99
CA VAL A 280 9.49 12.22 -11.64
C VAL A 280 9.07 11.02 -10.77
N GLU A 281 7.97 10.32 -11.05
CA GLU A 281 7.52 9.15 -10.28
C GLU A 281 8.31 7.89 -10.63
N TYR A 282 8.72 7.75 -11.89
CA TYR A 282 9.50 6.60 -12.37
C TYR A 282 11.01 6.89 -12.46
N ALA A 283 11.45 8.00 -11.86
CA ALA A 283 12.86 8.38 -11.83
C ALA A 283 13.71 7.27 -11.19
N GLY A 284 14.50 6.57 -12.01
CA GLY A 284 15.36 5.47 -11.58
C GLY A 284 14.90 4.06 -11.95
N SER A 285 13.72 3.86 -12.53
CA SER A 285 13.34 2.57 -13.10
C SER A 285 13.93 2.41 -14.51
N GLU A 286 14.61 1.29 -14.77
CA GLU A 286 15.21 0.99 -16.08
C GLU A 286 14.18 0.53 -17.14
N GLU A 287 12.92 0.38 -16.76
CA GLU A 287 11.85 -0.12 -17.65
C GLU A 287 10.86 1.00 -17.99
N GLN A 288 11.27 1.92 -18.86
CA GLN A 288 10.31 2.70 -19.64
C GLN A 288 10.16 2.01 -21.00
N GLU A 289 9.11 1.20 -21.17
CA GLU A 289 8.65 0.85 -22.50
C GLU A 289 8.20 2.16 -23.19
N GLU A 290 8.65 2.41 -24.42
CA GLU A 290 8.22 3.54 -25.22
C GLU A 290 6.72 3.40 -25.53
N GLU A 291 5.88 3.88 -24.61
CA GLU A 291 4.45 3.96 -24.87
C GLU A 291 4.15 5.18 -25.76
N PRO A 292 3.31 5.01 -26.79
CA PRO A 292 2.93 6.11 -27.67
C PRO A 292 2.05 7.16 -26.98
N ALA A 293 1.41 6.82 -25.89
CA ALA A 293 0.66 7.74 -25.04
C ALA A 293 1.61 8.60 -24.17
N VAL A 294 1.21 9.81 -23.83
CA VAL A 294 1.87 10.59 -22.81
C VAL A 294 1.11 10.34 -21.51
N ASP A 295 1.73 9.64 -20.58
CA ASP A 295 1.18 9.39 -19.26
C ASP A 295 2.30 9.51 -18.23
N GLY A 296 2.13 10.39 -17.24
CA GLY A 296 3.18 10.57 -16.25
C GLY A 296 3.00 11.78 -15.33
N THR A 297 3.98 11.89 -14.43
CA THR A 297 4.07 12.95 -13.44
C THR A 297 5.35 13.76 -13.62
N TYR A 298 5.22 15.07 -13.69
CA TYR A 298 6.29 15.98 -14.05
C TYR A 298 6.41 17.16 -13.09
N LEU A 299 7.61 17.73 -12.97
CA LEU A 299 7.84 19.01 -12.30
C LEU A 299 7.91 20.11 -13.36
N VAL A 300 6.92 20.97 -13.34
CA VAL A 300 6.75 22.02 -14.37
C VAL A 300 6.87 23.39 -13.75
N ARG A 301 7.75 24.23 -14.30
CA ARG A 301 7.76 25.67 -14.03
C ARG A 301 6.89 26.40 -15.03
N TYR A 302 5.87 27.10 -14.51
CA TYR A 302 4.97 27.95 -15.29
C TYR A 302 4.69 29.24 -14.52
N ASP A 303 4.81 30.41 -15.16
CA ASP A 303 4.63 31.74 -14.55
C ASP A 303 5.38 31.90 -13.20
N ASP A 304 6.68 31.53 -13.18
CA ASP A 304 7.58 31.57 -12.02
C ASP A 304 7.20 30.66 -10.84
N GLU A 305 6.15 29.86 -10.95
CA GLU A 305 5.72 28.88 -9.96
C GLU A 305 6.03 27.45 -10.40
N VAL A 306 6.27 26.55 -9.44
CA VAL A 306 6.55 25.13 -9.70
C VAL A 306 5.32 24.30 -9.38
N TYR A 307 4.95 23.44 -10.32
CA TYR A 307 3.78 22.59 -10.23
C TYR A 307 4.15 21.11 -10.29
N TRP A 308 3.52 20.33 -9.44
CA TRP A 308 3.40 18.88 -9.59
C TRP A 308 2.31 18.61 -10.61
N THR A 309 2.72 18.13 -11.76
CA THR A 309 1.86 18.05 -12.94
C THR A 309 1.62 16.59 -13.31
N ARG A 310 0.37 16.18 -13.35
CA ARG A 310 -0.04 14.90 -13.94
C ARG A 310 -0.67 15.15 -15.28
N ILE A 311 -0.21 14.42 -16.28
CA ILE A 311 -0.75 14.50 -17.64
C ILE A 311 -1.04 13.09 -18.15
N HIS A 312 -2.17 12.93 -18.80
CA HIS A 312 -2.53 11.76 -19.58
C HIS A 312 -3.04 12.23 -20.95
N VAL A 313 -2.50 11.68 -22.03
CA VAL A 313 -2.96 11.91 -23.41
C VAL A 313 -2.94 10.58 -24.12
N SER A 314 -4.14 10.03 -24.41
CA SER A 314 -4.27 8.82 -25.20
C SER A 314 -3.87 9.07 -26.66
N GLU A 315 -3.38 8.04 -27.34
CA GLU A 315 -3.19 8.13 -28.79
C GLU A 315 -4.53 8.38 -29.51
N PRO A 316 -4.52 9.17 -30.59
CA PRO A 316 -5.69 9.27 -31.43
C PRO A 316 -6.00 7.89 -31.99
N SER A 317 -7.17 7.34 -31.63
CA SER A 317 -7.66 6.08 -32.20
C SER A 317 -7.66 6.22 -33.71
N THR A 318 -6.74 5.55 -34.40
CA THR A 318 -6.83 5.35 -35.87
C THR A 318 -8.02 4.44 -36.08
N ALA A 319 -9.20 5.05 -36.30
CA ALA A 319 -10.38 4.32 -36.70
C ALA A 319 -10.00 3.62 -38.04
N THR A 320 -9.74 2.33 -37.96
CA THR A 320 -9.61 1.49 -39.14
C THR A 320 -10.99 1.49 -39.83
N ASP A 321 -11.07 2.28 -40.88
CA ASP A 321 -12.24 2.33 -41.77
C ASP A 321 -12.43 0.93 -42.35
N VAL A 322 -13.24 0.10 -41.68
CA VAL A 322 -13.69 -1.18 -42.22
C VAL A 322 -14.71 -0.87 -43.30
N SER A 323 -14.18 -0.49 -44.47
CA SER A 323 -14.97 -0.45 -45.72
C SER A 323 -15.55 -1.86 -45.94
N ALA A 324 -16.81 -2.03 -45.56
CA ALA A 324 -17.60 -3.19 -45.94
C ALA A 324 -17.73 -3.21 -47.44
N THR A 325 -16.89 -4.03 -48.10
CA THR A 325 -17.12 -4.42 -49.49
C THR A 325 -18.25 -5.43 -49.50
N ALA A 326 -19.46 -4.93 -49.75
CA ALA A 326 -20.57 -5.76 -50.15
C ALA A 326 -20.37 -6.20 -51.63
N THR A 327 -20.35 -7.49 -51.84
CA THR A 327 -20.56 -8.08 -53.16
C THR A 327 -21.56 -9.22 -53.04
#